data_255c5c4c027193dfe09b9f344f18b367
#
_entry.id   255c5c4c027193dfe09b9f344f18b367
#
_cell.length_a   1.000
_cell.length_b   1.000
_cell.length_c   1.000
_cell.angle_alpha   90.00
_cell.angle_beta   90.00
_cell.angle_gamma   90.00
#
_symmetry.space_group_name_H-M   'P 1'
#
loop_
_entity.id
_entity.type
_entity.pdbx_description
1 polymer ?
#
loop_
_entity_poly.entity_id
_entity_poly.type
_entity_poly.pdbx_seq_one_letter_code
_entity_poly.pdbx_strand_id
1 'polypeptide(L)'
;MKKEHVILSLFAGYGGSRLSAEYAGLNVVKHYSSEIEESSIKVLNANFPDTIQVGDVRNLKPEDFLDLTLIDGGSPCQCLSFMGKKKGFSTTTEIEILTLEHYEQLVSEGFEFEGESYLFWEFVRLFRGIR
;
A
#
# COMPACT_ATOMS: atom_id res chain seq x y z
N MET A 1 -27.96 -3.17 13.24
CA MET A 1 -26.96 -3.92 12.43
C MET A 1 -25.61 -3.22 12.54
N LYS A 2 -24.52 -3.99 12.64
CA LYS A 2 -23.17 -3.39 12.59
C LYS A 2 -22.89 -2.93 11.17
N LYS A 3 -22.26 -1.76 11.02
CA LYS A 3 -21.81 -1.25 9.73
C LYS A 3 -20.81 -2.23 9.11
N GLU A 4 -21.01 -2.57 7.85
CA GLU A 4 -20.09 -3.41 7.08
C GLU A 4 -18.88 -2.61 6.63
N HIS A 5 -17.72 -3.24 6.67
CA HIS A 5 -16.45 -2.66 6.26
C HIS A 5 -15.78 -3.49 5.19
N VAL A 6 -15.39 -2.81 4.12
CA VAL A 6 -14.51 -3.31 3.06
C VAL A 6 -13.17 -2.61 3.21
N ILE A 7 -12.10 -3.36 3.38
CA ILE A 7 -10.76 -2.84 3.71
C ILE A 7 -9.79 -3.15 2.58
N LEU A 8 -8.96 -2.18 2.21
CA LEU A 8 -7.77 -2.38 1.40
C LEU A 8 -6.54 -2.07 2.25
N SER A 9 -5.74 -3.10 2.53
CA SER A 9 -4.46 -2.97 3.23
C SER A 9 -3.32 -2.97 2.23
N LEU A 10 -2.61 -1.87 2.12
CA LEU A 10 -1.41 -1.72 1.30
C LEU A 10 -0.17 -2.04 2.14
N PHE A 11 0.78 -2.75 1.56
CA PHE A 11 1.96 -3.24 2.28
C PHE A 11 1.55 -4.06 3.51
N ALA A 12 0.64 -5.00 3.30
CA ALA A 12 -0.17 -5.61 4.36
C ALA A 12 0.64 -6.45 5.36
N GLY A 13 1.84 -6.89 5.01
CA GLY A 13 2.67 -7.72 5.87
C GLY A 13 1.93 -8.99 6.33
N TYR A 14 1.97 -9.27 7.61
CA TYR A 14 1.33 -10.44 8.23
C TYR A 14 -0.17 -10.25 8.52
N GLY A 15 -0.77 -9.12 8.13
CA GLY A 15 -2.19 -8.86 8.34
C GLY A 15 -2.52 -8.14 9.65
N GLY A 16 -1.58 -7.38 10.21
CA GLY A 16 -1.78 -6.62 11.45
C GLY A 16 -2.95 -5.64 11.37
N SER A 17 -3.16 -5.00 10.25
CA SER A 17 -4.29 -4.11 10.02
C SER A 17 -5.64 -4.84 10.08
N ARG A 18 -5.77 -5.99 9.43
CA ARG A 18 -6.97 -6.84 9.51
C ARG A 18 -7.24 -7.27 10.95
N LEU A 19 -6.22 -7.71 11.66
CA LEU A 19 -6.33 -8.10 13.07
C LEU A 19 -6.79 -6.93 13.93
N SER A 20 -6.21 -5.73 13.73
CA SER A 20 -6.58 -4.52 14.45
C SER A 20 -8.04 -4.14 14.21
N ALA A 21 -8.53 -4.26 12.98
CA ALA A 21 -9.92 -4.00 12.64
C ALA A 21 -10.87 -4.94 13.38
N GLU A 22 -10.53 -6.23 13.47
CA GLU A 22 -11.31 -7.21 14.23
C GLU A 22 -11.32 -6.91 15.74
N TYR A 23 -10.17 -6.59 16.33
CA TYR A 23 -10.09 -6.18 17.74
C TYR A 23 -10.85 -4.90 18.03
N ALA A 24 -10.92 -3.98 17.07
CA ALA A 24 -11.74 -2.77 17.17
C ALA A 24 -13.25 -3.06 17.03
N GLY A 25 -13.62 -4.31 16.77
CA GLY A 25 -15.02 -4.74 16.62
C GLY A 25 -15.68 -4.34 15.32
N LEU A 26 -14.87 -4.01 14.29
CA LEU A 26 -15.38 -3.72 12.96
C LEU A 26 -15.93 -5.00 12.31
N ASN A 27 -17.07 -4.88 11.64
CA ASN A 27 -17.63 -5.97 10.83
C ASN A 27 -16.99 -5.96 9.45
N VAL A 28 -15.83 -6.63 9.32
CA VAL A 28 -15.10 -6.72 8.06
C VAL A 28 -15.73 -7.79 7.18
N VAL A 29 -16.41 -7.36 6.13
CA VAL A 29 -17.08 -8.27 5.16
C VAL A 29 -16.23 -8.59 3.95
N LYS A 30 -15.19 -7.77 3.66
CA LYS A 30 -14.24 -8.00 2.60
C LYS A 30 -12.89 -7.36 2.95
N HIS A 31 -11.81 -8.07 2.68
CA HIS A 31 -10.46 -7.60 2.88
C HIS A 31 -9.60 -7.85 1.65
N TYR A 32 -9.08 -6.78 1.06
CA TYR A 32 -8.07 -6.81 0.02
C TYR A 32 -6.68 -6.58 0.62
N SER A 33 -5.70 -7.35 0.19
CA SER A 33 -4.31 -7.24 0.65
C SER A 33 -3.39 -7.04 -0.54
N SER A 34 -2.66 -5.93 -0.54
CA SER A 34 -1.55 -5.68 -1.45
C SER A 34 -0.24 -5.96 -0.72
N GLU A 35 0.38 -7.08 -1.06
CA GLU A 35 1.64 -7.55 -0.51
C GLU A 35 2.38 -8.36 -1.59
N ILE A 36 3.70 -8.30 -1.62
CA ILE A 36 4.53 -9.04 -2.57
C ILE A 36 5.45 -10.07 -1.91
N GLU A 37 5.68 -9.93 -0.60
CA GLU A 37 6.53 -10.85 0.14
C GLU A 37 5.79 -12.17 0.39
N GLU A 38 6.29 -13.24 -0.21
CA GLU A 38 5.62 -14.55 -0.19
C GLU A 38 5.43 -15.12 1.21
N SER A 39 6.41 -14.92 2.09
CA SER A 39 6.31 -15.36 3.49
C SER A 39 5.21 -14.62 4.24
N SER A 40 5.08 -13.32 4.03
CA SER A 40 4.03 -12.49 4.61
C SER A 40 2.64 -12.91 4.11
N ILE A 41 2.50 -13.14 2.81
CA ILE A 41 1.25 -13.61 2.19
C ILE A 41 0.83 -14.94 2.80
N LYS A 42 1.75 -15.90 2.97
CA LYS A 42 1.45 -17.20 3.59
C LYS A 42 0.94 -17.07 5.02
N VAL A 43 1.57 -16.23 5.84
CA VAL A 43 1.13 -16.00 7.22
C VAL A 43 -0.23 -15.33 7.26
N LEU A 44 -0.44 -14.29 6.43
CA LEU A 44 -1.71 -13.58 6.36
C LEU A 44 -2.84 -14.52 5.95
N ASN A 45 -2.66 -15.31 4.89
CA ASN A 45 -3.66 -16.25 4.39
C ASN A 45 -3.96 -17.39 5.39
N ALA A 46 -2.97 -17.82 6.17
CA ALA A 46 -3.17 -18.82 7.20
C ALA A 46 -4.08 -18.30 8.34
N ASN A 47 -3.98 -17.02 8.69
CA ASN A 47 -4.79 -16.40 9.72
C ASN A 47 -6.13 -15.85 9.21
N PHE A 48 -6.16 -15.36 7.98
CA PHE A 48 -7.33 -14.74 7.35
C PHE A 48 -7.53 -15.30 5.94
N PRO A 49 -8.03 -16.54 5.81
CA PRO A 49 -8.15 -17.24 4.53
C PRO A 49 -9.17 -16.60 3.57
N ASP A 50 -10.02 -15.72 4.07
CA ASP A 50 -10.99 -14.92 3.30
C ASP A 50 -10.37 -13.67 2.65
N THR A 51 -9.10 -13.39 2.90
CA THR A 51 -8.40 -12.24 2.31
C THR A 51 -8.17 -12.43 0.82
N ILE A 52 -8.47 -11.40 0.04
CA ILE A 52 -8.25 -11.35 -1.40
C ILE A 52 -6.89 -10.70 -1.66
N GLN A 53 -5.93 -11.48 -2.15
CA GLN A 53 -4.61 -10.95 -2.53
C GLN A 53 -4.71 -10.23 -3.87
N VAL A 54 -4.32 -8.96 -3.90
CA VAL A 54 -4.38 -8.12 -5.10
C VAL A 54 -3.00 -7.78 -5.68
N GLY A 55 -1.93 -8.28 -5.06
CA GLY A 55 -0.57 -8.22 -5.59
C GLY A 55 0.13 -6.88 -5.35
N ASP A 56 0.94 -6.50 -6.31
CA ASP A 56 1.81 -5.32 -6.22
C ASP A 56 1.02 -4.01 -6.30
N VAL A 57 1.24 -3.11 -5.35
CA VAL A 57 0.59 -1.81 -5.25
C VAL A 57 0.74 -0.97 -6.53
N ARG A 58 1.84 -1.13 -7.26
CA ARG A 58 2.12 -0.41 -8.52
C ARG A 58 1.15 -0.76 -9.64
N ASN A 59 0.56 -1.95 -9.57
CA ASN A 59 -0.38 -2.46 -10.59
C ASN A 59 -1.85 -2.20 -10.24
N LEU A 60 -2.15 -1.71 -9.04
CA LEU A 60 -3.51 -1.46 -8.60
C LEU A 60 -4.08 -0.20 -9.25
N LYS A 61 -5.35 -0.27 -9.61
CA LYS A 61 -6.11 0.84 -10.18
C LYS A 61 -7.18 1.30 -9.17
N PRO A 62 -7.31 2.59 -8.90
CA PRO A 62 -8.33 3.11 -7.97
C PRO A 62 -9.75 2.65 -8.31
N GLU A 63 -10.08 2.55 -9.59
CA GLU A 63 -11.39 2.14 -10.11
C GLU A 63 -11.78 0.71 -9.77
N ASP A 64 -10.82 -0.15 -9.39
CA ASP A 64 -11.09 -1.53 -8.97
C ASP A 64 -11.61 -1.63 -7.52
N PHE A 65 -11.60 -0.51 -6.78
CA PHE A 65 -11.85 -0.45 -5.34
C PHE A 65 -12.91 0.60 -4.98
N LEU A 66 -14.04 0.60 -5.66
CA LEU A 66 -15.10 1.60 -5.45
C LEU A 66 -15.97 1.33 -4.22
N ASP A 67 -15.89 0.15 -3.62
CA ASP A 67 -16.69 -0.27 -2.46
C ASP A 67 -15.95 -0.11 -1.11
N LEU A 68 -14.75 0.46 -1.10
CA LEU A 68 -13.95 0.59 0.12
C LEU A 68 -14.59 1.51 1.15
N THR A 69 -14.48 1.09 2.40
CA THR A 69 -14.80 1.92 3.56
C THR A 69 -13.56 2.31 4.36
N LEU A 70 -12.46 1.62 4.14
CA LEU A 70 -11.18 1.88 4.80
C LEU A 70 -10.03 1.50 3.86
N ILE A 71 -9.04 2.37 3.79
CA ILE A 71 -7.73 2.09 3.20
C ILE A 71 -6.67 2.35 4.27
N ASP A 72 -5.75 1.44 4.42
CA ASP A 72 -4.63 1.55 5.34
C ASP A 72 -3.34 1.06 4.71
N GLY A 73 -2.22 1.37 5.34
CA GLY A 73 -0.93 0.86 4.88
C GLY A 73 0.25 1.58 5.53
N GLY A 74 1.36 0.86 5.63
CA GLY A 74 2.64 1.39 6.05
C GLY A 74 3.65 1.23 4.93
N SER A 75 3.86 2.26 4.12
CA SER A 75 4.86 2.21 3.05
C SER A 75 6.27 1.95 3.59
N PRO A 76 7.13 1.24 2.85
CA PRO A 76 8.51 1.01 3.26
C PRO A 76 9.22 2.34 3.53
N CYS A 77 9.75 2.50 4.74
CA CYS A 77 10.37 3.74 5.20
C CYS A 77 11.86 3.60 5.56
N GLN A 78 12.48 2.47 5.24
CA GLN A 78 13.87 2.20 5.63
C GLN A 78 14.85 3.27 5.14
N CYS A 79 14.56 3.88 4.00
CA CYS A 79 15.37 4.96 3.43
C CYS A 79 15.02 6.35 3.97
N LEU A 80 13.89 6.50 4.71
CA LEU A 80 13.43 7.75 5.30
C LEU A 80 13.95 7.99 6.71
N SER A 81 14.39 6.94 7.40
CA SER A 81 14.86 7.06 8.77
C SER A 81 16.11 7.96 8.84
N PHE A 82 16.29 8.65 9.97
CA PHE A 82 17.44 9.52 10.21
C PHE A 82 18.78 8.78 10.04
N MET A 83 18.80 7.48 10.22
CA MET A 83 19.96 6.59 10.01
C MET A 83 20.08 6.08 8.56
N GLY A 84 19.04 6.26 7.73
CA GLY A 84 19.06 5.90 6.32
C GLY A 84 19.73 6.96 5.44
N LYS A 85 20.19 6.56 4.26
CA LYS A 85 20.85 7.47 3.30
C LYS A 85 19.89 8.46 2.60
N LYS A 86 18.66 8.65 3.13
CA LYS A 86 17.57 9.45 2.53
C LYS A 86 17.28 9.13 1.05
N LYS A 87 17.61 7.91 0.64
CA LYS A 87 17.34 7.38 -0.68
C LYS A 87 15.88 6.94 -0.76
N GLY A 88 15.23 7.14 -1.92
CA GLY A 88 13.87 6.66 -2.14
C GLY A 88 12.81 7.75 -2.35
N PHE A 89 13.18 9.03 -2.20
CA PHE A 89 12.45 10.17 -2.75
C PHE A 89 13.16 10.79 -3.94
N SER A 90 14.09 10.06 -4.54
CA SER A 90 14.80 10.48 -5.73
C SER A 90 14.88 9.33 -6.73
N THR A 91 15.07 9.69 -7.99
CA THR A 91 15.44 8.76 -9.04
C THR A 91 16.89 8.28 -8.84
N THR A 92 17.29 7.25 -9.58
CA THR A 92 18.69 6.79 -9.64
C THR A 92 19.65 7.89 -10.13
N THR A 93 19.12 8.93 -10.78
CA THR A 93 19.85 10.12 -11.24
C THR A 93 19.71 11.31 -10.28
N GLU A 94 19.32 11.08 -9.02
CA GLU A 94 19.23 12.08 -7.93
C GLU A 94 18.18 13.19 -8.14
N ILE A 95 17.17 12.98 -9.00
CA ILE A 95 16.03 13.91 -9.13
C ILE A 95 15.11 13.70 -7.90
N GLU A 96 14.97 14.72 -7.08
CA GLU A 96 14.13 14.68 -5.88
C GLU A 96 12.64 14.75 -6.24
N ILE A 97 11.83 13.92 -5.57
CA ILE A 97 10.38 13.81 -5.80
C ILE A 97 9.64 14.48 -4.64
N LEU A 98 8.94 15.57 -4.93
CA LEU A 98 8.23 16.35 -3.90
C LEU A 98 6.70 16.30 -4.01
N THR A 99 6.16 15.87 -5.16
CA THR A 99 4.70 15.80 -5.39
C THR A 99 4.32 14.52 -6.12
N LEU A 100 3.04 14.14 -6.00
CA LEU A 100 2.51 12.99 -6.74
C LEU A 100 2.59 13.21 -8.26
N GLU A 101 2.25 14.40 -8.71
CA GLU A 101 2.27 14.75 -10.14
C GLU A 101 3.68 14.61 -10.72
N HIS A 102 4.70 15.03 -9.98
CA HIS A 102 6.10 14.86 -10.37
C HIS A 102 6.50 13.38 -10.41
N TYR A 103 6.06 12.59 -9.41
CA TYR A 103 6.27 11.15 -9.42
C TYR A 103 5.65 10.47 -10.64
N GLU A 104 4.37 10.76 -10.93
CA GLU A 104 3.66 10.19 -12.07
C GLU A 104 4.29 10.57 -13.41
N GLN A 105 4.78 11.80 -13.54
CA GLN A 105 5.54 12.25 -14.71
C GLN A 105 6.81 11.42 -14.89
N LEU A 106 7.62 11.26 -13.85
CA LEU A 106 8.87 10.50 -13.90
C LEU A 106 8.61 9.02 -14.24
N VAL A 107 7.55 8.42 -13.68
CA VAL A 107 7.11 7.06 -14.05
C VAL A 107 6.78 6.97 -15.54
N SER A 108 6.03 7.94 -16.08
CA SER A 108 5.64 7.97 -17.49
C SER A 108 6.83 8.14 -18.43
N GLU A 109 7.88 8.82 -17.98
CA GLU A 109 9.13 9.05 -18.70
C GLU A 109 10.11 7.87 -18.58
N GLY A 110 9.78 6.84 -17.77
CA GLY A 110 10.58 5.62 -17.62
C GLY A 110 11.78 5.78 -16.67
N PHE A 111 11.75 6.75 -15.77
CA PHE A 111 12.78 6.89 -14.74
C PHE A 111 12.73 5.72 -13.74
N GLU A 112 13.91 5.27 -13.32
CA GLU A 112 14.05 4.29 -12.25
C GLU A 112 14.23 4.99 -10.90
N PHE A 113 13.70 4.38 -9.84
CA PHE A 113 13.76 4.90 -8.48
C PHE A 113 14.72 4.07 -7.62
N GLU A 114 15.40 4.74 -6.71
CA GLU A 114 16.31 4.07 -5.79
C GLU A 114 15.61 3.72 -4.47
N GLY A 115 15.78 2.47 -4.02
CA GLY A 115 15.15 1.99 -2.79
C GLY A 115 13.65 1.73 -2.96
N GLU A 116 12.90 1.79 -1.85
CA GLU A 116 11.48 1.46 -1.81
C GLU A 116 10.60 2.61 -1.30
N SER A 117 11.18 3.69 -0.79
CA SER A 117 10.40 4.77 -0.16
C SER A 117 9.53 5.54 -1.17
N TYR A 118 9.85 5.47 -2.46
CA TYR A 118 9.00 6.03 -3.52
C TYR A 118 7.62 5.38 -3.57
N LEU A 119 7.46 4.17 -3.04
CA LEU A 119 6.17 3.47 -2.95
C LEU A 119 5.15 4.21 -2.07
N PHE A 120 5.60 5.16 -1.25
CA PHE A 120 4.70 6.11 -0.59
C PHE A 120 3.81 6.86 -1.59
N TRP A 121 4.35 7.21 -2.75
CA TRP A 121 3.58 7.89 -3.80
C TRP A 121 2.51 7.00 -4.42
N GLU A 122 2.73 5.69 -4.45
CA GLU A 122 1.70 4.72 -4.85
C GLU A 122 0.52 4.69 -3.86
N PHE A 123 0.80 4.76 -2.56
CA PHE A 123 -0.25 4.93 -1.55
C PHE A 123 -1.04 6.22 -1.79
N VAL A 124 -0.36 7.35 -2.02
CA VAL A 124 -1.01 8.65 -2.27
C VAL A 124 -1.84 8.61 -3.55
N ARG A 125 -1.34 7.97 -4.62
CA ARG A 125 -2.05 7.80 -5.90
C ARG A 125 -3.37 7.05 -5.70
N LEU A 126 -3.33 5.92 -5.03
CA LEU A 126 -4.53 5.12 -4.75
C LEU A 126 -5.50 5.87 -3.84
N PHE A 127 -5.00 6.46 -2.75
CA PHE A 127 -5.82 7.20 -1.80
C PHE A 127 -6.55 8.38 -2.45
N ARG A 128 -5.91 9.12 -3.37
CA ARG A 128 -6.54 10.21 -4.11
C ARG A 128 -7.52 9.73 -5.17
N GLY A 129 -7.25 8.59 -5.80
CA GLY A 129 -8.05 8.05 -6.89
C GLY A 129 -9.32 7.32 -6.45
N ILE A 130 -9.32 6.74 -5.25
CA ILE A 130 -10.48 6.06 -4.68
C ILE A 130 -11.42 7.12 -4.07
N ARG A 131 -12.66 7.18 -4.57
CA ARG A 131 -13.70 8.14 -4.13
C ARG A 131 -14.98 7.41 -3.73
#